data_e39fa04397bfd0e983f7d32156b96c28
#
_entry.id   e39fa04397bfd0e983f7d32156b96c28
#
_cell.length_a   1.000
_cell.length_b   1.000
_cell.length_c   1.000
_cell.angle_alpha   90.00
_cell.angle_beta   90.00
_cell.angle_gamma   90.00
#
_symmetry.space_group_name_H-M   'P 1'
#
loop_
_entity.id
_entity.type
_entity.pdbx_description
1 polymer ?
#
loop_
_entity_poly.entity_id
_entity_poly.type
_entity_poly.pdbx_seq_one_letter_code
_entity_poly.pdbx_strand_id
1 'polypeptide(L)'
;MKKCLLLLGCLVSMGLVAQNSPYIHKVYEYAPAPGQFVNVMPEITAEDSEEKVLLKVQNAIAGKANGSLVSLGAWGGYIVVGFDHPVKNLPGEVDLKIYGNAMPNASEPGVVMVAKDLNANGLPDDTWYELKGSEHDNVLTRTDYEVVYYRPEYNHVPTPHPTQNQISDIYYIQWKDVNGEKAFLEKNTFHNQDYFPLWIKEDSIVCKGTRLPDNAIDQNGDGSYFAMKTYEWGYADNQPNGKDASCVDIDWAVDEMGNPADLSTIDFVKVYTGVLQSNGWAGECSTEIAGMVDLHALKSDIGQPIYNIYMKQRNEIIYVYTEKPAMFVLYDVLGNKVREEKLMTGENKILIPEHTKGILIAYIYANNQIHLTQKILRF
;
A
#
# COMPACT_ATOMS: atom_id res chain seq x y z
N MET A 1 -19.78 55.06 43.58
CA MET A 1 -18.56 54.48 43.02
C MET A 1 -18.84 53.03 42.69
N LYS A 2 -19.11 52.69 41.42
CA LYS A 2 -19.36 51.32 40.96
C LYS A 2 -18.01 50.75 40.47
N LYS A 3 -17.52 49.69 41.16
CA LYS A 3 -16.32 48.95 40.72
C LYS A 3 -16.73 47.98 39.61
N CYS A 4 -16.23 48.23 38.39
CA CYS A 4 -16.28 47.29 37.29
C CYS A 4 -15.18 46.22 37.50
N LEU A 5 -15.58 44.96 37.65
CA LEU A 5 -14.68 43.79 37.68
C LEU A 5 -14.50 43.31 36.26
N LEU A 6 -13.32 43.51 35.62
CA LEU A 6 -12.98 42.94 34.36
C LEU A 6 -12.56 41.46 34.60
N LEU A 7 -13.36 40.51 34.17
CA LEU A 7 -12.95 39.12 34.05
C LEU A 7 -12.13 38.96 32.76
N LEU A 8 -10.82 38.75 32.91
CA LEU A 8 -9.92 38.37 31.83
C LEU A 8 -10.05 36.86 31.59
N GLY A 9 -10.85 36.48 30.60
CA GLY A 9 -10.96 35.07 30.17
C GLY A 9 -9.69 34.67 29.42
N CYS A 10 -8.83 33.84 30.00
CA CYS A 10 -7.78 33.14 29.25
C CYS A 10 -8.44 32.07 28.37
N LEU A 11 -8.52 32.34 27.07
CA LEU A 11 -8.77 31.33 26.04
C LEU A 11 -7.51 30.47 25.92
N VAL A 12 -7.50 29.33 26.59
CA VAL A 12 -6.53 28.27 26.29
C VAL A 12 -6.96 27.65 24.99
N SER A 13 -6.31 28.01 23.89
CA SER A 13 -6.40 27.29 22.63
C SER A 13 -5.77 25.91 22.84
N MET A 14 -6.58 24.87 23.09
CA MET A 14 -6.14 23.49 22.92
C MET A 14 -5.87 23.30 21.43
N GLY A 15 -4.60 23.34 21.05
CA GLY A 15 -4.17 22.85 19.76
C GLY A 15 -4.53 21.35 19.68
N LEU A 16 -5.52 21.00 18.88
CA LEU A 16 -5.69 19.63 18.43
C LEU A 16 -4.43 19.30 17.63
N VAL A 17 -3.53 18.51 18.19
CA VAL A 17 -2.48 17.85 17.40
C VAL A 17 -3.23 16.84 16.54
N ALA A 18 -3.33 17.12 15.26
CA ALA A 18 -3.86 16.15 14.30
C ALA A 18 -2.95 14.91 14.36
N GLN A 19 -3.54 13.76 14.63
CA GLN A 19 -2.81 12.49 14.60
C GLN A 19 -2.54 12.17 13.12
N ASN A 20 -1.29 11.85 12.80
CA ASN A 20 -0.89 11.43 11.46
C ASN A 20 -1.71 10.21 11.00
N SER A 21 -2.13 10.22 9.75
CA SER A 21 -2.85 9.08 9.18
C SER A 21 -1.84 8.00 8.76
N PRO A 22 -1.98 6.74 9.17
CA PRO A 22 -1.06 5.68 8.74
C PRO A 22 -1.22 5.31 7.26
N TYR A 23 -2.15 5.91 6.55
CA TYR A 23 -2.50 5.54 5.19
C TYR A 23 -1.97 6.54 4.16
N ILE A 24 -1.87 6.10 2.90
CA ILE A 24 -1.61 7.00 1.78
C ILE A 24 -2.49 8.24 1.90
N HIS A 25 -1.87 9.41 1.87
CA HIS A 25 -2.57 10.70 1.86
C HIS A 25 -2.82 11.19 0.44
N LYS A 26 -1.84 11.05 -0.45
CA LYS A 26 -1.88 11.60 -1.80
C LYS A 26 -1.25 10.65 -2.82
N VAL A 27 -1.84 10.62 -4.01
CA VAL A 27 -1.23 10.05 -5.22
C VAL A 27 -0.64 11.22 -6.03
N TYR A 28 0.65 11.16 -6.31
CA TYR A 28 1.39 12.19 -7.05
C TYR A 28 1.46 11.89 -8.53
N GLU A 29 1.68 10.61 -8.87
CA GLU A 29 1.80 10.17 -10.26
C GLU A 29 1.12 8.81 -10.42
N TYR A 30 0.54 8.59 -11.59
CA TYR A 30 0.03 7.31 -12.04
C TYR A 30 0.29 7.19 -13.53
N ALA A 31 1.25 6.35 -13.89
CA ALA A 31 1.70 6.12 -15.25
C ALA A 31 1.77 4.61 -15.54
N PRO A 32 0.63 3.94 -15.73
CA PRO A 32 0.60 2.52 -16.00
C PRO A 32 1.18 2.22 -17.38
N ALA A 33 1.84 1.07 -17.51
CA ALA A 33 2.09 0.45 -18.80
C ALA A 33 0.77 -0.17 -19.34
N PRO A 34 0.69 -0.53 -20.62
CA PRO A 34 -0.48 -1.21 -21.14
C PRO A 34 -0.76 -2.51 -20.39
N GLY A 35 -2.04 -2.80 -20.14
CA GLY A 35 -2.47 -4.01 -19.45
C GLY A 35 -3.99 -4.17 -19.41
N GLN A 36 -4.44 -5.39 -19.20
CA GLN A 36 -5.87 -5.75 -19.30
C GLN A 36 -6.75 -5.00 -18.28
N PHE A 37 -6.19 -4.47 -17.18
CA PHE A 37 -6.96 -3.84 -16.12
C PHE A 37 -6.72 -2.34 -15.96
N VAL A 38 -5.82 -1.72 -16.72
CA VAL A 38 -5.44 -0.31 -16.53
C VAL A 38 -6.58 0.69 -16.79
N ASN A 39 -7.60 0.30 -17.56
CA ASN A 39 -8.78 1.13 -17.84
C ASN A 39 -10.00 0.76 -16.99
N VAL A 40 -9.89 -0.24 -16.11
CA VAL A 40 -11.01 -0.75 -15.30
C VAL A 40 -10.70 -0.82 -13.80
N MET A 41 -9.44 -0.73 -13.43
CA MET A 41 -8.99 -0.68 -12.03
C MET A 41 -8.10 0.53 -11.75
N PRO A 42 -8.71 1.72 -11.46
CA PRO A 42 -10.14 2.05 -11.45
C PRO A 42 -10.71 2.23 -12.85
N GLU A 43 -12.04 2.34 -12.97
CA GLU A 43 -12.70 2.62 -14.25
C GLU A 43 -12.30 3.99 -14.81
N ILE A 44 -11.63 3.99 -15.96
CA ILE A 44 -11.12 5.17 -16.67
C ILE A 44 -11.64 5.16 -18.10
N THR A 45 -12.00 6.34 -18.61
CA THR A 45 -12.52 6.52 -19.97
C THR A 45 -11.62 7.46 -20.77
N ALA A 46 -11.78 7.47 -22.09
CA ALA A 46 -11.02 8.33 -23.00
C ALA A 46 -11.29 9.86 -22.79
N GLU A 47 -12.40 10.20 -22.12
CA GLU A 47 -12.79 11.58 -21.81
C GLU A 47 -12.20 12.07 -20.46
N ASP A 48 -11.55 11.18 -19.70
CA ASP A 48 -10.93 11.56 -18.44
C ASP A 48 -9.63 12.33 -18.71
N SER A 49 -9.48 13.50 -18.09
CA SER A 49 -8.20 14.19 -18.05
C SER A 49 -7.23 13.48 -17.10
N GLU A 50 -5.94 13.72 -17.22
CA GLU A 50 -4.92 13.20 -16.32
C GLU A 50 -5.24 13.49 -14.85
N GLU A 51 -5.68 14.73 -14.55
CA GLU A 51 -6.10 15.11 -13.19
C GLU A 51 -7.28 14.28 -12.69
N LYS A 52 -8.25 13.97 -13.56
CA LYS A 52 -9.41 13.15 -13.20
C LYS A 52 -9.01 11.69 -13.01
N VAL A 53 -8.10 11.17 -13.83
CA VAL A 53 -7.50 9.83 -13.66
C VAL A 53 -6.81 9.75 -12.30
N LEU A 54 -5.94 10.72 -11.99
CA LEU A 54 -5.21 10.77 -10.73
C LEU A 54 -6.16 10.82 -9.52
N LEU A 55 -7.24 11.60 -9.61
CA LEU A 55 -8.28 11.67 -8.57
C LEU A 55 -9.01 10.33 -8.40
N LYS A 56 -9.33 9.61 -9.49
CA LYS A 56 -9.95 8.28 -9.42
C LYS A 56 -9.02 7.27 -8.73
N VAL A 57 -7.74 7.27 -9.08
CA VAL A 57 -6.72 6.43 -8.45
C VAL A 57 -6.57 6.77 -6.98
N GLN A 58 -6.47 8.05 -6.63
CA GLN A 58 -6.40 8.48 -5.24
C GLN A 58 -7.63 8.04 -4.43
N ASN A 59 -8.84 8.20 -4.96
CA ASN A 59 -10.07 7.76 -4.30
C ASN A 59 -10.13 6.24 -4.09
N ALA A 60 -9.45 5.45 -4.92
CA ALA A 60 -9.38 4.01 -4.77
C ALA A 60 -8.58 3.60 -3.52
N ILE A 61 -7.43 4.22 -3.26
CA ILE A 61 -6.44 3.73 -2.28
C ILE A 61 -6.13 4.68 -1.11
N ALA A 62 -6.31 6.00 -1.25
CA ALA A 62 -5.97 6.93 -0.19
C ALA A 62 -6.90 6.82 1.02
N GLY A 63 -6.35 7.03 2.23
CA GLY A 63 -7.06 6.96 3.50
C GLY A 63 -7.50 5.54 3.90
N LYS A 64 -6.96 4.50 3.27
CA LYS A 64 -7.36 3.10 3.47
C LYS A 64 -6.14 2.20 3.56
N ALA A 65 -6.21 1.16 4.41
CA ALA A 65 -5.20 0.12 4.43
C ALA A 65 -5.30 -0.76 3.17
N ASN A 66 -6.52 -1.22 2.87
CA ASN A 66 -6.83 -2.11 1.75
C ASN A 66 -8.09 -1.58 1.06
N GLY A 67 -7.91 -0.75 0.06
CA GLY A 67 -8.97 -0.11 -0.72
C GLY A 67 -9.40 -0.93 -1.94
N SER A 68 -9.74 -0.23 -3.02
CA SER A 68 -9.95 -0.86 -4.33
C SER A 68 -8.61 -1.02 -5.06
N LEU A 69 -8.52 -2.03 -5.91
CA LEU A 69 -7.31 -2.28 -6.67
C LEU A 69 -7.04 -1.17 -7.71
N VAL A 70 -5.77 -0.85 -7.86
CA VAL A 70 -5.22 -0.01 -8.94
C VAL A 70 -4.21 -0.83 -9.69
N SER A 71 -4.45 -1.07 -10.98
CA SER A 71 -3.56 -1.85 -11.84
C SER A 71 -2.45 -0.97 -12.41
N LEU A 72 -1.21 -1.43 -12.32
CA LEU A 72 -0.06 -0.74 -12.91
C LEU A 72 0.23 -1.21 -14.35
N GLY A 73 -0.44 -2.27 -14.81
CA GLY A 73 -0.22 -2.85 -16.13
C GLY A 73 1.11 -3.61 -16.21
N ALA A 74 1.58 -3.82 -17.44
CA ALA A 74 2.81 -4.56 -17.72
C ALA A 74 4.06 -3.91 -17.10
N TRP A 75 5.20 -4.51 -17.32
CA TRP A 75 6.49 -4.10 -16.74
C TRP A 75 6.75 -2.59 -16.86
N GLY A 76 7.15 -2.01 -15.74
CA GLY A 76 7.56 -0.61 -15.62
C GLY A 76 6.42 0.40 -15.48
N GLY A 77 5.14 -0.01 -15.61
CA GLY A 77 4.01 0.84 -15.23
C GLY A 77 4.03 1.11 -13.73
N TYR A 78 3.76 2.37 -13.29
CA TYR A 78 4.02 2.77 -11.92
C TYR A 78 3.00 3.72 -11.30
N ILE A 79 3.09 3.80 -9.97
CA ILE A 79 2.40 4.78 -9.14
C ILE A 79 3.38 5.43 -8.16
N VAL A 80 3.19 6.73 -7.87
CA VAL A 80 3.90 7.46 -6.80
C VAL A 80 2.90 7.98 -5.78
N VAL A 81 3.14 7.65 -4.53
CA VAL A 81 2.28 8.03 -3.40
C VAL A 81 3.08 8.67 -2.27
N GLY A 82 2.40 9.38 -1.37
CA GLY A 82 2.99 9.91 -0.15
C GLY A 82 1.99 9.95 1.00
N PHE A 83 2.51 10.15 2.20
CA PHE A 83 1.77 10.25 3.44
C PHE A 83 1.59 11.73 3.84
N ASP A 84 0.81 12.01 4.90
CA ASP A 84 0.65 13.37 5.46
C ASP A 84 1.80 13.74 6.42
N HIS A 85 2.80 12.88 6.53
CA HIS A 85 3.99 13.02 7.37
C HIS A 85 5.14 12.18 6.77
N PRO A 86 6.41 12.47 7.14
CA PRO A 86 7.53 11.58 6.81
C PRO A 86 7.39 10.23 7.51
N VAL A 87 7.48 9.13 6.76
CA VAL A 87 7.55 7.76 7.28
C VAL A 87 8.92 7.53 7.89
N LYS A 88 8.97 7.02 9.11
CA LYS A 88 10.22 6.75 9.82
C LYS A 88 10.80 5.41 9.45
N ASN A 89 12.11 5.38 9.32
CA ASN A 89 12.91 4.17 9.34
C ASN A 89 13.27 3.83 10.78
N LEU A 90 12.78 2.71 11.30
CA LEU A 90 13.15 2.19 12.63
C LEU A 90 14.09 1.00 12.49
N PRO A 91 15.33 1.09 12.99
CA PRO A 91 16.34 0.05 12.80
C PRO A 91 15.88 -1.36 13.16
N GLY A 92 15.91 -2.27 12.17
CA GLY A 92 15.55 -3.68 12.33
C GLY A 92 14.05 -3.95 12.45
N GLU A 93 13.19 -2.99 12.14
CA GLU A 93 11.74 -3.16 12.02
C GLU A 93 11.33 -2.87 10.56
N VAL A 94 10.35 -3.61 10.04
CA VAL A 94 9.72 -3.25 8.76
C VAL A 94 8.86 -2.00 8.93
N ASP A 95 8.89 -1.08 7.97
CA ASP A 95 8.29 0.24 8.11
C ASP A 95 6.97 0.40 7.38
N LEU A 96 6.82 -0.25 6.23
CA LEU A 96 5.66 -0.13 5.38
C LEU A 96 5.03 -1.48 5.09
N LYS A 97 3.70 -1.51 5.03
CA LYS A 97 2.95 -2.63 4.47
C LYS A 97 2.24 -2.21 3.20
N ILE A 98 2.50 -2.94 2.12
CA ILE A 98 1.90 -2.69 0.79
C ILE A 98 0.86 -3.77 0.54
N TYR A 99 -0.37 -3.34 0.21
CA TYR A 99 -1.50 -4.22 -0.08
C TYR A 99 -1.71 -4.32 -1.59
N GLY A 100 -1.83 -5.54 -2.07
CA GLY A 100 -2.16 -5.89 -3.44
C GLY A 100 -3.21 -7.00 -3.48
N ASN A 101 -3.16 -7.88 -4.49
CA ASN A 101 -4.06 -9.02 -4.64
C ASN A 101 -3.33 -10.37 -4.74
N ALA A 102 -2.03 -10.41 -4.49
CA ALA A 102 -1.23 -11.63 -4.56
C ALA A 102 -1.84 -12.80 -3.79
N MET A 103 -1.82 -13.97 -4.43
CA MET A 103 -2.24 -15.25 -3.87
C MET A 103 -1.17 -16.32 -4.12
N PRO A 104 -1.23 -17.48 -3.44
CA PRO A 104 -0.31 -18.57 -3.73
C PRO A 104 -0.33 -18.97 -5.22
N ASN A 105 0.83 -18.96 -5.88
CA ASN A 105 1.02 -19.19 -7.32
C ASN A 105 0.39 -18.12 -8.25
N ALA A 106 0.03 -16.98 -7.72
CA ALA A 106 -0.44 -15.80 -8.45
C ALA A 106 0.23 -14.56 -7.83
N SER A 107 1.55 -14.46 -8.01
CA SER A 107 2.41 -13.40 -7.52
C SER A 107 2.84 -12.51 -8.69
N GLU A 108 2.61 -11.21 -8.58
CA GLU A 108 2.89 -10.21 -9.63
C GLU A 108 3.82 -9.11 -9.08
N PRO A 109 5.10 -9.44 -8.84
CA PRO A 109 5.99 -8.65 -8.01
C PRO A 109 6.26 -7.26 -8.58
N GLY A 110 6.02 -6.24 -7.74
CA GLY A 110 6.36 -4.85 -8.01
C GLY A 110 7.62 -4.41 -7.26
N VAL A 111 8.53 -3.75 -7.97
CA VAL A 111 9.70 -3.10 -7.36
C VAL A 111 9.23 -1.88 -6.59
N VAL A 112 9.79 -1.69 -5.40
CA VAL A 112 9.49 -0.56 -4.52
C VAL A 112 10.68 0.38 -4.49
N MET A 113 10.43 1.68 -4.69
CA MET A 113 11.43 2.74 -4.50
C MET A 113 10.91 3.76 -3.49
N VAL A 114 11.83 4.41 -2.82
CA VAL A 114 11.53 5.44 -1.83
C VAL A 114 12.33 6.72 -2.10
N ALA A 115 11.77 7.86 -1.73
CA ALA A 115 12.45 9.14 -1.82
C ALA A 115 12.17 10.00 -0.58
N LYS A 116 13.12 10.87 -0.25
CA LYS A 116 13.00 11.89 0.77
C LYS A 116 12.88 13.25 0.12
N ASP A 117 11.96 14.09 0.58
CA ASP A 117 11.83 15.48 0.17
C ASP A 117 12.97 16.30 0.82
N LEU A 118 14.08 16.43 0.10
CA LEU A 118 15.28 17.11 0.60
C LEU A 118 15.18 18.63 0.49
N ASN A 119 14.43 19.10 -0.50
CA ASN A 119 14.26 20.53 -0.77
C ASN A 119 12.99 21.13 -0.11
N ALA A 120 12.18 20.29 0.54
CA ALA A 120 10.95 20.62 1.26
C ALA A 120 9.90 21.32 0.38
N ASN A 121 9.80 20.93 -0.92
CA ASN A 121 8.81 21.48 -1.84
C ASN A 121 7.52 20.66 -1.92
N GLY A 122 7.48 19.49 -1.27
CA GLY A 122 6.33 18.57 -1.24
C GLY A 122 6.10 17.83 -2.58
N LEU A 123 7.13 17.74 -3.43
CA LEU A 123 7.08 17.07 -4.72
C LEU A 123 8.07 15.90 -4.77
N PRO A 124 7.76 14.81 -5.51
CA PRO A 124 8.63 13.63 -5.61
C PRO A 124 9.73 13.82 -6.69
N ASP A 125 10.44 14.95 -6.65
CA ASP A 125 11.45 15.35 -7.63
C ASP A 125 12.91 15.20 -7.15
N ASP A 126 13.09 14.63 -5.96
CA ASP A 126 14.38 14.30 -5.37
C ASP A 126 14.88 12.90 -5.77
N THR A 127 16.03 12.49 -5.23
CA THR A 127 16.67 11.21 -5.55
C THR A 127 15.81 10.03 -5.06
N TRP A 128 15.60 9.09 -5.95
CA TRP A 128 14.92 7.81 -5.66
C TRP A 128 15.94 6.72 -5.33
N TYR A 129 15.60 5.87 -4.36
CA TYR A 129 16.36 4.71 -3.92
C TYR A 129 15.51 3.46 -4.04
N GLU A 130 16.06 2.40 -4.65
CA GLU A 130 15.36 1.11 -4.76
C GLU A 130 15.47 0.36 -3.43
N LEU A 131 14.36 -0.21 -2.95
CA LEU A 131 14.40 -1.16 -1.86
C LEU A 131 14.82 -2.53 -2.42
N LYS A 132 15.95 -3.05 -1.95
CA LYS A 132 16.41 -4.40 -2.32
C LYS A 132 15.33 -5.42 -1.96
N GLY A 133 15.13 -6.39 -2.86
CA GLY A 133 14.39 -7.61 -2.58
C GLY A 133 15.27 -8.82 -2.85
N SER A 134 14.73 -10.03 -2.65
CA SER A 134 15.47 -11.29 -2.80
C SER A 134 16.10 -11.50 -4.17
N GLU A 135 15.55 -10.87 -5.21
CA GLU A 135 16.04 -10.99 -6.58
C GLU A 135 16.97 -9.84 -7.02
N HIS A 136 17.27 -8.88 -6.14
CA HIS A 136 18.06 -7.72 -6.51
C HIS A 136 19.46 -8.11 -7.05
N ASP A 137 20.12 -9.03 -6.37
CA ASP A 137 21.47 -9.50 -6.74
C ASP A 137 21.43 -10.77 -7.64
N ASN A 138 20.24 -11.16 -8.16
CA ASN A 138 20.09 -12.29 -9.07
C ASN A 138 20.75 -11.98 -10.42
N VAL A 139 21.51 -12.93 -10.97
CA VAL A 139 22.23 -12.77 -12.25
C VAL A 139 21.33 -12.49 -13.45
N LEU A 140 20.04 -12.77 -13.35
CA LEU A 140 19.02 -12.50 -14.36
C LEU A 140 18.36 -11.13 -14.19
N THR A 141 18.51 -10.49 -13.03
CA THR A 141 18.02 -9.12 -12.79
C THR A 141 18.79 -8.15 -13.67
N ARG A 142 18.10 -7.21 -14.27
CA ARG A 142 18.68 -6.19 -15.14
C ARG A 142 18.31 -4.81 -14.64
N THR A 143 19.28 -4.07 -14.17
CA THR A 143 19.15 -2.64 -13.88
C THR A 143 19.19 -1.83 -15.18
N ASP A 144 18.72 -0.58 -15.15
CA ASP A 144 18.70 0.32 -16.32
C ASP A 144 18.00 -0.27 -17.55
N TYR A 145 17.01 -1.12 -17.32
CA TYR A 145 16.24 -1.72 -18.41
C TYR A 145 15.19 -0.74 -18.93
N GLU A 146 14.95 -0.77 -20.23
CA GLU A 146 13.96 0.09 -20.88
C GLU A 146 13.08 -0.70 -21.83
N VAL A 147 11.79 -0.43 -21.81
CA VAL A 147 10.80 -0.98 -22.73
C VAL A 147 9.95 0.13 -23.31
N VAL A 148 9.71 0.08 -24.61
CA VAL A 148 8.76 0.94 -25.31
C VAL A 148 7.58 0.11 -25.74
N TYR A 149 6.37 0.46 -25.28
CA TYR A 149 5.11 -0.12 -25.70
C TYR A 149 4.46 0.75 -26.78
N TYR A 150 3.99 0.17 -27.87
CA TYR A 150 3.39 0.90 -28.98
C TYR A 150 1.87 0.72 -28.98
N ARG A 151 1.14 1.79 -29.19
CA ARG A 151 -0.31 1.75 -29.35
C ARG A 151 -0.67 0.91 -30.57
N PRO A 152 -1.67 0.02 -30.48
CA PRO A 152 -2.18 -0.68 -31.66
C PRO A 152 -2.66 0.30 -32.72
N GLU A 153 -2.40 0.01 -33.98
CA GLU A 153 -2.90 0.82 -35.10
C GLU A 153 -4.45 0.82 -35.13
N TYR A 154 -5.05 1.91 -35.56
CA TYR A 154 -6.51 2.03 -35.62
C TYR A 154 -7.20 0.93 -36.41
N ASN A 155 -6.54 0.42 -37.47
CA ASN A 155 -7.01 -0.65 -38.33
C ASN A 155 -6.41 -2.02 -38.00
N HIS A 156 -5.87 -2.19 -36.83
CA HIS A 156 -5.31 -3.46 -36.36
C HIS A 156 -6.35 -4.57 -36.46
N VAL A 157 -5.97 -5.67 -37.11
CA VAL A 157 -6.82 -6.86 -37.30
C VAL A 157 -6.33 -7.94 -36.33
N PRO A 158 -7.15 -8.37 -35.37
CA PRO A 158 -6.78 -9.39 -34.41
C PRO A 158 -6.35 -10.69 -35.07
N THR A 159 -5.30 -11.32 -34.57
CA THR A 159 -4.81 -12.63 -34.99
C THR A 159 -4.94 -13.60 -33.82
N PRO A 160 -5.98 -14.49 -33.82
CA PRO A 160 -6.17 -15.46 -32.76
C PRO A 160 -5.01 -16.46 -32.66
N HIS A 161 -4.75 -16.95 -31.46
CA HIS A 161 -3.76 -18.00 -31.25
C HIS A 161 -4.21 -19.31 -31.92
N PRO A 162 -3.31 -20.00 -32.63
CA PRO A 162 -3.71 -21.16 -33.49
C PRO A 162 -4.25 -22.38 -32.71
N THR A 163 -3.91 -22.51 -31.43
CA THR A 163 -4.28 -23.66 -30.57
C THR A 163 -4.91 -23.28 -29.24
N GLN A 164 -4.74 -22.04 -28.77
CA GLN A 164 -5.29 -21.57 -27.51
C GLN A 164 -6.46 -20.61 -27.76
N ASN A 165 -7.69 -21.12 -27.75
CA ASN A 165 -8.90 -20.34 -28.02
C ASN A 165 -9.15 -19.18 -27.04
N GLN A 166 -8.45 -19.15 -25.90
CA GLN A 166 -8.55 -18.10 -24.90
C GLN A 166 -7.77 -16.83 -25.29
N ILE A 167 -6.86 -16.92 -26.29
CA ILE A 167 -6.08 -15.77 -26.77
C ILE A 167 -6.69 -15.33 -28.11
N SER A 168 -7.27 -14.12 -28.09
CA SER A 168 -7.98 -13.56 -29.26
C SER A 168 -7.06 -12.80 -30.21
N ASP A 169 -5.89 -12.35 -29.73
CA ASP A 169 -4.93 -11.63 -30.56
C ASP A 169 -3.51 -11.76 -30.00
N ILE A 170 -2.65 -12.45 -30.74
CA ILE A 170 -1.25 -12.70 -30.40
C ILE A 170 -0.32 -11.52 -30.74
N TYR A 171 -0.81 -10.50 -31.46
CA TYR A 171 -0.04 -9.33 -31.91
C TYR A 171 -0.66 -8.01 -31.46
N TYR A 172 -1.30 -7.99 -30.27
CA TYR A 172 -2.13 -6.87 -29.87
C TYR A 172 -1.32 -5.60 -29.56
N ILE A 173 -0.44 -5.62 -28.53
CA ILE A 173 0.40 -4.45 -28.19
C ILE A 173 1.86 -4.85 -28.36
N GLN A 174 2.51 -4.30 -29.40
CA GLN A 174 3.93 -4.51 -29.59
C GLN A 174 4.73 -3.78 -28.51
N TRP A 175 5.76 -4.45 -28.00
CA TRP A 175 6.80 -3.79 -27.22
C TRP A 175 8.18 -4.08 -27.81
N LYS A 176 9.13 -3.17 -27.47
CA LYS A 176 10.53 -3.30 -27.82
C LYS A 176 11.40 -2.89 -26.62
N ASP A 177 12.40 -3.69 -26.30
CA ASP A 177 13.36 -3.38 -25.24
C ASP A 177 14.58 -2.63 -25.73
N VAL A 178 15.43 -2.21 -24.77
CA VAL A 178 16.71 -1.53 -24.99
C VAL A 178 17.69 -2.37 -25.83
N ASN A 179 17.60 -3.71 -25.80
CA ASN A 179 18.46 -4.64 -26.56
C ASN A 179 17.94 -4.87 -27.99
N GLY A 180 16.77 -4.35 -28.32
CA GLY A 180 16.11 -4.53 -29.61
C GLY A 180 15.25 -5.79 -29.71
N GLU A 181 15.06 -6.52 -28.61
CA GLU A 181 14.09 -7.59 -28.52
C GLU A 181 12.67 -7.03 -28.70
N LYS A 182 11.82 -7.77 -29.41
CA LYS A 182 10.45 -7.39 -29.70
C LYS A 182 9.52 -8.57 -29.42
N ALA A 183 8.42 -8.28 -28.73
CA ALA A 183 7.31 -9.21 -28.57
C ALA A 183 6.00 -8.44 -28.41
N PHE A 184 4.96 -9.11 -27.94
CA PHE A 184 3.63 -8.52 -27.85
C PHE A 184 3.00 -8.85 -26.48
N LEU A 185 2.20 -7.91 -25.97
CA LEU A 185 1.18 -8.24 -25.00
C LEU A 185 -0.01 -8.79 -25.77
N GLU A 186 -0.35 -10.03 -25.50
CA GLU A 186 -1.47 -10.73 -26.13
C GLU A 186 -2.81 -10.28 -25.55
N LYS A 187 -3.88 -10.31 -26.35
CA LYS A 187 -5.23 -10.05 -25.86
C LYS A 187 -5.97 -11.36 -25.66
N ASN A 188 -6.59 -11.52 -24.51
CA ASN A 188 -7.42 -12.71 -24.24
C ASN A 188 -8.91 -12.46 -24.56
N THR A 189 -9.71 -13.53 -24.58
CA THR A 189 -11.15 -13.47 -24.86
C THR A 189 -12.00 -13.06 -23.64
N PHE A 190 -11.42 -13.01 -22.45
CA PHE A 190 -12.12 -12.69 -21.20
C PHE A 190 -12.18 -11.18 -20.95
N HIS A 191 -11.19 -10.44 -21.49
CA HIS A 191 -11.02 -8.99 -21.30
C HIS A 191 -11.01 -8.30 -22.67
N ASN A 192 -12.19 -7.86 -23.10
CA ASN A 192 -12.37 -7.26 -24.44
C ASN A 192 -12.07 -5.75 -24.50
N GLN A 193 -11.89 -5.07 -23.35
CA GLN A 193 -11.53 -3.66 -23.26
C GLN A 193 -10.16 -3.39 -23.88
N ASP A 194 -9.85 -2.13 -24.11
CA ASP A 194 -8.52 -1.70 -24.52
C ASP A 194 -7.52 -1.86 -23.38
N TYR A 195 -6.30 -2.36 -23.71
CA TYR A 195 -5.20 -2.52 -22.76
C TYR A 195 -4.26 -1.31 -22.76
N PHE A 196 -4.26 -0.51 -23.83
CA PHE A 196 -3.52 0.74 -23.84
C PHE A 196 -4.27 1.80 -23.04
N PRO A 197 -3.63 2.55 -22.14
CA PRO A 197 -4.29 3.57 -21.32
C PRO A 197 -5.06 4.58 -22.19
N LEU A 198 -6.35 4.72 -21.98
CA LEU A 198 -7.27 5.46 -22.87
C LEU A 198 -7.02 6.97 -22.88
N TRP A 199 -6.54 7.54 -21.78
CA TRP A 199 -6.30 9.00 -21.63
C TRP A 199 -4.94 9.44 -22.19
N ILE A 200 -3.99 8.53 -22.37
CA ILE A 200 -2.69 8.81 -22.98
C ILE A 200 -2.92 9.02 -24.48
N LYS A 201 -2.36 10.09 -25.05
CA LYS A 201 -2.54 10.46 -26.46
C LYS A 201 -1.36 10.07 -27.32
N GLU A 202 -0.23 9.85 -26.71
CA GLU A 202 1.01 9.41 -27.34
C GLU A 202 0.85 8.03 -27.96
N ASP A 203 1.56 7.79 -29.06
CA ASP A 203 1.54 6.50 -29.76
C ASP A 203 2.42 5.44 -29.09
N SER A 204 3.16 5.82 -28.05
CA SER A 204 4.01 4.91 -27.29
C SER A 204 4.18 5.34 -25.84
N ILE A 205 4.46 4.36 -24.99
CA ILE A 205 4.80 4.54 -23.58
C ILE A 205 6.21 3.99 -23.37
N VAL A 206 7.08 4.78 -22.76
CA VAL A 206 8.46 4.37 -22.41
C VAL A 206 8.51 4.10 -20.91
N CYS A 207 8.90 2.89 -20.54
CA CYS A 207 9.11 2.47 -19.17
C CYS A 207 10.58 2.19 -18.90
N LYS A 208 11.08 2.58 -17.71
CA LYS A 208 12.47 2.38 -17.27
C LYS A 208 12.50 1.88 -15.83
N GLY A 209 13.48 1.03 -15.51
CA GLY A 209 13.66 0.53 -14.16
C GLY A 209 14.44 -0.78 -14.10
N THR A 210 14.35 -1.46 -12.98
CA THR A 210 14.89 -2.80 -12.78
C THR A 210 13.89 -3.85 -13.30
N ARG A 211 14.36 -4.73 -14.20
CA ARG A 211 13.62 -5.92 -14.60
C ARG A 211 14.05 -7.10 -13.75
N LEU A 212 13.12 -7.65 -13.00
CA LEU A 212 13.31 -8.88 -12.23
C LEU A 212 13.26 -10.11 -13.13
N PRO A 213 13.79 -11.27 -12.70
CA PRO A 213 13.64 -12.53 -13.41
C PRO A 213 12.18 -12.89 -13.62
N ASP A 214 11.87 -13.70 -14.61
CA ASP A 214 10.54 -14.25 -14.79
C ASP A 214 10.22 -15.23 -13.65
N ASN A 215 9.04 -15.11 -13.05
CA ASN A 215 8.59 -15.96 -11.96
C ASN A 215 7.47 -16.95 -12.36
N ALA A 216 7.00 -16.89 -13.61
CA ALA A 216 5.99 -17.77 -14.15
C ALA A 216 6.60 -19.11 -14.59
N ILE A 217 6.00 -20.19 -14.12
CA ILE A 217 6.38 -21.57 -14.51
C ILE A 217 5.19 -22.18 -15.24
N ASP A 218 5.39 -22.53 -16.51
CA ASP A 218 4.42 -23.30 -17.28
C ASP A 218 4.26 -24.70 -16.68
N GLN A 219 3.08 -24.97 -16.11
CA GLN A 219 2.80 -26.22 -15.39
C GLN A 219 2.52 -27.40 -16.33
N ASN A 220 2.05 -27.11 -17.54
CA ASN A 220 1.67 -28.11 -18.52
C ASN A 220 2.73 -28.28 -19.61
N GLY A 221 3.64 -27.30 -19.77
CA GLY A 221 4.67 -27.28 -20.81
C GLY A 221 4.12 -26.95 -22.22
N ASP A 222 2.90 -26.42 -22.30
CA ASP A 222 2.22 -26.09 -23.57
C ASP A 222 1.74 -24.61 -23.62
N GLY A 223 2.14 -23.78 -22.63
CA GLY A 223 1.73 -22.38 -22.52
C GLY A 223 0.30 -22.17 -22.05
N SER A 224 -0.40 -23.21 -21.60
CA SER A 224 -1.82 -23.12 -21.24
C SER A 224 -2.09 -22.80 -19.77
N TYR A 225 -1.11 -23.04 -18.88
CA TYR A 225 -1.28 -22.80 -17.44
C TYR A 225 0.03 -22.46 -16.76
N PHE A 226 0.10 -21.25 -16.22
CA PHE A 226 1.25 -20.74 -15.49
C PHE A 226 0.98 -20.64 -13.99
N ALA A 227 2.00 -20.95 -13.19
CA ALA A 227 2.04 -20.65 -11.75
C ALA A 227 3.10 -19.57 -11.53
N MET A 228 2.69 -18.37 -11.14
CA MET A 228 3.57 -17.26 -10.82
C MET A 228 4.08 -17.43 -9.38
N LYS A 229 5.36 -17.79 -9.25
CA LYS A 229 5.99 -18.07 -7.97
C LYS A 229 6.30 -16.80 -7.21
N THR A 230 6.09 -16.82 -5.90
CA THR A 230 6.48 -15.75 -4.98
C THR A 230 7.99 -15.68 -4.87
N TYR A 231 8.55 -14.49 -4.92
CA TYR A 231 9.91 -14.22 -4.45
C TYR A 231 9.94 -14.22 -2.92
N GLU A 232 11.12 -14.36 -2.35
CA GLU A 232 11.23 -14.61 -0.92
C GLU A 232 10.80 -13.40 -0.08
N TRP A 233 11.25 -12.17 -0.44
CA TRP A 233 10.92 -10.92 0.25
C TRP A 233 11.14 -9.68 -0.64
N GLY A 234 10.61 -8.53 -0.23
CA GLY A 234 11.04 -7.20 -0.67
C GLY A 234 10.24 -6.57 -1.81
N TYR A 235 9.13 -7.17 -2.28
CA TYR A 235 8.37 -6.67 -3.42
C TYR A 235 6.90 -6.44 -3.05
N ALA A 236 6.29 -5.43 -3.66
CA ALA A 236 4.84 -5.24 -3.62
C ALA A 236 4.13 -6.35 -4.39
N ASP A 237 2.89 -6.66 -4.04
CA ASP A 237 2.03 -7.65 -4.70
C ASP A 237 2.68 -9.02 -4.96
N ASN A 238 3.64 -9.36 -4.12
CA ASN A 238 4.43 -10.59 -4.19
C ASN A 238 3.93 -11.65 -3.23
N GLN A 239 3.50 -11.23 -2.04
CA GLN A 239 3.01 -12.09 -0.97
C GLN A 239 1.55 -11.74 -0.63
N PRO A 240 0.73 -12.73 -0.23
CA PRO A 240 -0.62 -12.45 0.25
C PRO A 240 -0.66 -11.40 1.37
N ASN A 241 -1.63 -10.50 1.34
CA ASN A 241 -1.79 -9.40 2.30
C ASN A 241 -1.76 -9.83 3.78
N GLY A 242 -2.10 -11.07 4.09
CA GLY A 242 -2.07 -11.63 5.45
C GLY A 242 -0.69 -12.05 5.94
N LYS A 243 0.37 -11.93 5.13
CA LYS A 243 1.74 -12.32 5.48
C LYS A 243 2.58 -11.11 5.89
N ASP A 244 3.51 -11.33 6.83
CA ASP A 244 4.50 -10.31 7.22
C ASP A 244 5.44 -9.98 6.06
N ALA A 245 5.71 -10.95 5.17
CA ALA A 245 6.52 -10.78 3.98
C ALA A 245 5.90 -9.85 2.90
N SER A 246 4.68 -9.31 3.10
CA SER A 246 4.10 -8.19 2.32
C SER A 246 4.54 -6.82 2.86
N CYS A 247 5.36 -6.79 3.92
CA CYS A 247 5.97 -5.58 4.46
C CYS A 247 7.35 -5.35 3.85
N VAL A 248 7.75 -4.08 3.79
CA VAL A 248 9.08 -3.65 3.33
C VAL A 248 9.74 -2.77 4.37
N ASP A 249 11.06 -2.74 4.34
CA ASP A 249 11.93 -2.04 5.28
C ASP A 249 12.71 -0.96 4.53
N ILE A 250 12.73 0.25 5.06
CA ILE A 250 13.49 1.37 4.46
C ILE A 250 15.00 1.13 4.55
N ASP A 251 15.47 0.32 5.52
CA ASP A 251 16.88 -0.08 5.61
C ASP A 251 17.39 -0.85 4.36
N TRP A 252 16.47 -1.36 3.54
CA TRP A 252 16.83 -2.02 2.27
C TRP A 252 17.12 -1.05 1.12
N ALA A 253 16.99 0.26 1.35
CA ALA A 253 17.22 1.28 0.33
C ALA A 253 18.66 1.33 -0.13
N VAL A 254 18.87 1.32 -1.46
CA VAL A 254 20.18 1.41 -2.09
C VAL A 254 20.19 2.47 -3.19
N ASP A 255 21.39 3.05 -3.39
CA ASP A 255 21.67 3.92 -4.54
C ASP A 255 21.85 3.11 -5.85
N GLU A 256 22.05 3.80 -6.97
CA GLU A 256 22.28 3.20 -8.29
C GLU A 256 23.52 2.29 -8.35
N MET A 257 24.44 2.41 -7.40
CA MET A 257 25.64 1.57 -7.29
C MET A 257 25.44 0.39 -6.32
N GLY A 258 24.25 0.27 -5.71
CA GLY A 258 23.92 -0.77 -4.75
C GLY A 258 24.42 -0.51 -3.33
N ASN A 259 24.89 0.71 -3.01
CA ASN A 259 25.29 1.07 -1.65
C ASN A 259 24.08 1.44 -0.81
N PRO A 260 24.07 1.12 0.51
CA PRO A 260 22.99 1.55 1.42
C PRO A 260 22.78 3.06 1.41
N ALA A 261 21.53 3.50 1.42
CA ALA A 261 21.15 4.92 1.34
C ALA A 261 21.04 5.62 2.71
N ASP A 262 21.10 4.88 3.83
CA ASP A 262 21.04 5.40 5.22
C ASP A 262 19.93 6.44 5.45
N LEU A 263 18.72 6.15 4.98
CA LEU A 263 17.57 7.03 5.11
C LEU A 263 16.94 6.91 6.50
N SER A 264 16.85 8.01 7.24
CA SER A 264 16.14 8.05 8.54
C SER A 264 14.62 8.21 8.40
N THR A 265 14.18 8.80 7.28
CA THR A 265 12.76 9.01 6.92
C THR A 265 12.62 9.05 5.41
N ILE A 266 11.40 8.76 4.93
CA ILE A 266 10.99 8.96 3.54
C ILE A 266 9.69 9.74 3.48
N ASP A 267 9.43 10.41 2.35
CA ASP A 267 8.22 11.18 2.09
C ASP A 267 7.39 10.56 0.96
N PHE A 268 8.05 9.88 0.02
CA PHE A 268 7.42 9.31 -1.17
C PHE A 268 7.77 7.84 -1.35
N VAL A 269 6.80 7.09 -1.89
CA VAL A 269 6.95 5.69 -2.30
C VAL A 269 6.52 5.55 -3.74
N LYS A 270 7.35 4.94 -4.57
CA LYS A 270 7.03 4.54 -5.95
C LYS A 270 7.00 3.03 -6.03
N VAL A 271 5.96 2.50 -6.69
CA VAL A 271 5.88 1.07 -7.01
C VAL A 271 5.70 0.92 -8.51
N TYR A 272 6.42 0.00 -9.12
CA TYR A 272 6.24 -0.33 -10.53
C TYR A 272 6.29 -1.85 -10.75
N THR A 273 5.56 -2.33 -11.78
CA THR A 273 5.57 -3.75 -12.14
C THR A 273 6.98 -4.20 -12.48
N GLY A 274 7.51 -5.20 -11.76
CA GLY A 274 8.91 -5.61 -11.83
C GLY A 274 9.23 -6.68 -12.86
N VAL A 275 8.23 -7.43 -13.36
CA VAL A 275 8.43 -8.60 -14.23
C VAL A 275 7.85 -8.35 -15.64
N LEU A 276 8.65 -8.63 -16.67
CA LEU A 276 8.23 -8.59 -18.08
C LEU A 276 8.01 -10.01 -18.60
N GLN A 277 6.82 -10.54 -18.42
CA GLN A 277 6.48 -11.90 -18.85
C GLN A 277 5.04 -12.00 -19.34
N SER A 278 4.76 -13.04 -20.15
CA SER A 278 3.41 -13.49 -20.47
C SER A 278 3.05 -14.69 -19.59
N ASN A 279 1.83 -14.71 -19.10
CA ASN A 279 1.25 -15.81 -18.33
C ASN A 279 0.24 -16.60 -19.17
N GLY A 280 0.44 -16.63 -20.51
CA GLY A 280 -0.47 -17.23 -21.47
C GLY A 280 -1.83 -16.51 -21.50
N TRP A 281 -2.93 -17.24 -21.47
CA TRP A 281 -4.27 -16.65 -21.50
C TRP A 281 -4.60 -15.78 -20.25
N ALA A 282 -3.84 -15.89 -19.17
CA ALA A 282 -3.99 -15.01 -18.02
C ALA A 282 -3.49 -13.58 -18.29
N GLY A 283 -2.71 -13.40 -19.38
CA GLY A 283 -2.25 -12.08 -19.83
C GLY A 283 -0.85 -11.72 -19.36
N GLU A 284 -0.58 -10.44 -19.30
CA GLU A 284 0.66 -9.86 -18.76
C GLU A 284 0.76 -10.04 -17.24
N CYS A 285 1.97 -9.90 -16.69
CA CYS A 285 2.16 -9.68 -15.27
C CYS A 285 1.87 -8.21 -14.94
N SER A 286 0.92 -7.95 -14.06
CA SER A 286 0.52 -6.61 -13.64
C SER A 286 0.52 -6.53 -12.12
N THR A 287 1.31 -5.62 -11.56
CA THR A 287 1.27 -5.35 -10.12
C THR A 287 0.03 -4.53 -9.79
N GLU A 288 -0.78 -4.96 -8.82
CA GLU A 288 -1.92 -4.23 -8.30
C GLU A 288 -1.63 -3.64 -6.91
N ILE A 289 -2.07 -2.40 -6.71
CA ILE A 289 -1.98 -1.71 -5.42
C ILE A 289 -3.38 -1.43 -4.87
N ALA A 290 -3.63 -1.89 -3.63
CA ALA A 290 -4.87 -1.62 -2.90
C ALA A 290 -4.71 -0.58 -1.78
N GLY A 291 -3.49 -0.24 -1.42
CA GLY A 291 -3.15 0.73 -0.38
C GLY A 291 -1.79 0.48 0.25
N MET A 292 -1.38 1.39 1.14
CA MET A 292 -0.18 1.25 1.95
C MET A 292 -0.44 1.74 3.37
N VAL A 293 0.32 1.19 4.32
CA VAL A 293 0.24 1.54 5.73
C VAL A 293 1.65 1.82 6.25
N ASP A 294 1.85 3.01 6.81
CA ASP A 294 2.99 3.29 7.69
C ASP A 294 2.76 2.54 9.01
N LEU A 295 3.63 1.59 9.31
CA LEU A 295 3.54 0.74 10.50
C LEU A 295 3.93 1.48 11.78
N HIS A 296 4.51 2.67 11.67
CA HIS A 296 5.00 3.48 12.76
C HIS A 296 4.18 4.76 13.02
N ALA A 297 3.28 5.15 12.13
CA ALA A 297 2.47 6.37 12.24
C ALA A 297 1.65 6.46 13.53
N LEU A 298 1.25 5.31 14.07
CA LEU A 298 0.51 5.22 15.34
C LEU A 298 1.43 5.12 16.55
N LYS A 299 2.75 4.93 16.34
CA LYS A 299 3.76 5.01 17.39
C LYS A 299 4.10 6.50 17.59
N SER A 300 3.25 7.23 18.31
CA SER A 300 3.43 8.66 18.54
C SER A 300 4.83 8.99 19.08
N ASP A 301 5.43 10.05 18.53
CA ASP A 301 6.74 10.61 18.86
C ASP A 301 6.85 11.28 20.24
N ILE A 302 6.04 10.86 21.15
CA ILE A 302 6.29 11.18 22.54
C ILE A 302 7.09 10.00 23.06
N GLY A 303 8.32 10.23 23.51
CA GLY A 303 9.15 9.27 24.23
C GLY A 303 8.48 8.76 25.50
N GLN A 304 7.31 8.20 25.36
CA GLN A 304 6.51 7.54 26.36
C GLN A 304 6.82 6.05 26.25
N PRO A 305 7.19 5.42 27.33
CA PRO A 305 7.43 3.99 27.36
C PRO A 305 6.20 3.27 26.83
N ILE A 306 6.40 2.32 25.91
CA ILE A 306 5.37 1.42 25.43
C ILE A 306 4.75 0.77 26.67
N TYR A 307 3.48 1.07 26.93
CA TYR A 307 2.74 0.41 27.99
C TYR A 307 2.22 -0.91 27.41
N ASN A 308 2.77 -2.03 27.84
CA ASN A 308 2.12 -3.31 27.58
C ASN A 308 0.82 -3.34 28.38
N ILE A 309 -0.29 -3.15 27.67
CA ILE A 309 -1.64 -3.18 28.25
C ILE A 309 -2.41 -4.27 27.52
N TYR A 310 -2.90 -5.23 28.29
CA TYR A 310 -3.75 -6.30 27.79
C TYR A 310 -5.11 -6.26 28.50
N MET A 311 -6.20 -6.39 27.75
CA MET A 311 -7.53 -6.44 28.31
C MET A 311 -8.26 -7.68 27.81
N LYS A 312 -8.90 -8.41 28.71
CA LYS A 312 -9.70 -9.61 28.38
C LYS A 312 -10.94 -9.65 29.24
N GLN A 313 -12.11 -9.77 28.59
CA GLN A 313 -13.36 -10.04 29.29
C GLN A 313 -13.54 -11.53 29.54
N ARG A 314 -13.93 -11.90 30.77
CA ARG A 314 -14.48 -13.23 31.10
C ARG A 314 -15.73 -13.04 31.95
N ASN A 315 -16.90 -13.43 31.40
CA ASN A 315 -18.20 -13.14 31.98
C ASN A 315 -18.37 -11.67 32.33
N GLU A 316 -18.63 -11.34 33.59
CA GLU A 316 -18.85 -9.98 34.11
C GLU A 316 -17.59 -9.31 34.60
N ILE A 317 -16.41 -9.91 34.39
CA ILE A 317 -15.12 -9.38 34.86
C ILE A 317 -14.27 -9.02 33.64
N ILE A 318 -13.74 -7.81 33.67
CA ILE A 318 -12.70 -7.34 32.75
C ILE A 318 -11.36 -7.45 33.49
N TYR A 319 -10.46 -8.27 32.95
CA TYR A 319 -9.07 -8.38 33.40
C TYR A 319 -8.23 -7.44 32.58
N VAL A 320 -7.49 -6.56 33.26
CA VAL A 320 -6.57 -5.62 32.63
C VAL A 320 -5.19 -5.81 33.24
N TYR A 321 -4.21 -6.12 32.39
CA TYR A 321 -2.81 -6.06 32.78
C TYR A 321 -2.20 -4.78 32.29
N THR A 322 -1.42 -4.09 33.12
CA THR A 322 -0.67 -2.88 32.76
C THR A 322 0.68 -2.84 33.48
N GLU A 323 1.72 -2.47 32.78
CA GLU A 323 3.07 -2.33 33.35
C GLU A 323 3.26 -1.06 34.18
N LYS A 324 2.36 -0.09 34.06
CA LYS A 324 2.39 1.17 34.81
C LYS A 324 0.97 1.59 35.21
N PRO A 325 0.83 2.45 36.22
CA PRO A 325 -0.48 2.96 36.60
C PRO A 325 -1.19 3.64 35.42
N ALA A 326 -2.47 3.33 35.26
CA ALA A 326 -3.32 3.84 34.18
C ALA A 326 -4.74 4.14 34.70
N MET A 327 -5.61 4.66 33.86
CA MET A 327 -7.01 4.90 34.15
C MET A 327 -7.89 4.07 33.22
N PHE A 328 -8.78 3.27 33.77
CA PHE A 328 -9.80 2.57 33.03
C PHE A 328 -11.10 3.36 33.04
N VAL A 329 -11.75 3.51 31.90
CA VAL A 329 -13.10 4.13 31.79
C VAL A 329 -13.98 3.29 30.89
N LEU A 330 -15.20 3.01 31.33
CA LEU A 330 -16.22 2.26 30.61
C LEU A 330 -17.38 3.19 30.27
N TYR A 331 -17.80 3.17 29.01
CA TYR A 331 -18.93 3.95 28.50
C TYR A 331 -20.00 3.04 27.93
N ASP A 332 -21.27 3.47 27.98
CA ASP A 332 -22.34 2.90 27.18
C ASP A 332 -22.31 3.42 25.73
N VAL A 333 -23.17 2.89 24.87
CA VAL A 333 -23.28 3.30 23.46
C VAL A 333 -23.79 4.73 23.26
N LEU A 334 -24.36 5.36 24.28
CA LEU A 334 -24.82 6.75 24.27
C LEU A 334 -23.71 7.72 24.73
N GLY A 335 -22.54 7.20 25.12
CA GLY A 335 -21.42 7.99 25.60
C GLY A 335 -21.47 8.34 27.09
N ASN A 336 -22.41 7.76 27.87
CA ASN A 336 -22.45 7.97 29.30
C ASN A 336 -21.38 7.13 29.99
N LYS A 337 -20.63 7.74 30.93
CA LYS A 337 -19.64 7.05 31.70
C LYS A 337 -20.31 6.10 32.71
N VAL A 338 -20.02 4.81 32.57
CA VAL A 338 -20.56 3.73 33.40
C VAL A 338 -19.68 3.42 34.60
N ARG A 339 -18.34 3.43 34.36
CA ARG A 339 -17.36 3.13 35.39
C ARG A 339 -16.03 3.81 35.09
N GLU A 340 -15.30 4.17 36.14
CA GLU A 340 -13.94 4.71 36.09
C GLU A 340 -13.15 4.11 37.23
N GLU A 341 -11.94 3.59 36.96
CA GLU A 341 -11.04 3.01 37.96
C GLU A 341 -9.57 3.30 37.65
N LYS A 342 -8.80 3.55 38.72
CA LYS A 342 -7.35 3.61 38.62
C LYS A 342 -6.79 2.18 38.54
N LEU A 343 -5.98 1.92 37.52
CA LEU A 343 -5.27 0.66 37.37
C LEU A 343 -3.89 0.77 38.02
N MET A 344 -3.56 -0.26 38.78
CA MET A 344 -2.21 -0.44 39.35
C MET A 344 -1.37 -1.30 38.42
N THR A 345 -0.06 -1.18 38.51
CA THR A 345 0.87 -2.07 37.81
C THR A 345 0.56 -3.53 38.11
N GLY A 346 0.50 -4.35 37.06
CA GLY A 346 0.13 -5.77 37.13
C GLY A 346 -1.31 -6.02 36.72
N GLU A 347 -1.87 -7.13 37.19
CA GLU A 347 -3.24 -7.57 36.85
C GLU A 347 -4.28 -6.84 37.71
N ASN A 348 -5.26 -6.21 37.04
CA ASN A 348 -6.41 -5.56 37.65
C ASN A 348 -7.70 -6.29 37.25
N LYS A 349 -8.69 -6.34 38.17
CA LYS A 349 -9.98 -6.97 37.96
C LYS A 349 -11.07 -5.96 38.12
N ILE A 350 -11.86 -5.73 37.06
CA ILE A 350 -12.92 -4.72 37.01
C ILE A 350 -14.24 -5.45 36.80
N LEU A 351 -15.15 -5.31 37.74
CA LEU A 351 -16.49 -5.88 37.62
C LEU A 351 -17.38 -4.95 36.78
N ILE A 352 -18.03 -5.49 35.76
CA ILE A 352 -19.02 -4.75 34.96
C ILE A 352 -20.25 -4.51 35.82
N PRO A 353 -20.75 -3.26 35.97
CA PRO A 353 -21.89 -2.96 36.84
C PRO A 353 -23.15 -3.74 36.45
N GLU A 354 -23.92 -4.25 37.47
CA GLU A 354 -25.09 -5.11 37.25
C GLU A 354 -26.22 -4.47 36.46
N HIS A 355 -26.34 -3.15 36.56
CA HIS A 355 -27.39 -2.38 35.87
C HIS A 355 -27.10 -2.11 34.39
N THR A 356 -25.95 -2.52 33.87
CA THR A 356 -25.57 -2.34 32.44
C THR A 356 -25.93 -3.56 31.62
N LYS A 357 -26.40 -3.35 30.37
CA LYS A 357 -26.69 -4.40 29.40
C LYS A 357 -26.30 -3.97 28.00
N GLY A 358 -25.98 -4.94 27.15
CA GLY A 358 -25.63 -4.71 25.74
C GLY A 358 -24.16 -4.39 25.49
N ILE A 359 -23.92 -3.45 24.60
CA ILE A 359 -22.57 -3.07 24.17
C ILE A 359 -22.05 -1.93 25.06
N LEU A 360 -20.83 -2.10 25.59
CA LEU A 360 -20.09 -1.08 26.30
C LEU A 360 -18.74 -0.89 25.60
N ILE A 361 -18.12 0.28 25.77
CA ILE A 361 -16.81 0.59 25.20
C ILE A 361 -15.85 0.93 26.36
N ALA A 362 -14.82 0.13 26.49
CA ALA A 362 -13.77 0.33 27.49
C ALA A 362 -12.59 1.09 26.88
N TYR A 363 -12.10 2.08 27.59
CA TYR A 363 -10.90 2.84 27.28
C TYR A 363 -9.89 2.70 28.41
N ILE A 364 -8.62 2.61 28.07
CA ILE A 364 -7.53 2.73 29.03
C ILE A 364 -6.71 3.97 28.69
N TYR A 365 -6.61 4.87 29.65
CA TYR A 365 -5.85 6.12 29.55
C TYR A 365 -4.57 6.02 30.38
N ALA A 366 -3.45 6.43 29.81
CA ALA A 366 -2.25 6.72 30.53
C ALA A 366 -1.70 8.04 30.00
N ASN A 367 -1.21 8.91 30.91
CA ASN A 367 -0.72 10.25 30.57
C ASN A 367 -1.69 11.10 29.74
N ASN A 368 -2.99 11.02 30.01
CA ASN A 368 -4.09 11.67 29.28
C ASN A 368 -4.28 11.24 27.83
N GLN A 369 -3.70 10.11 27.41
CA GLN A 369 -3.88 9.52 26.09
C GLN A 369 -4.57 8.16 26.17
N ILE A 370 -5.36 7.82 25.13
CA ILE A 370 -5.98 6.50 24.99
C ILE A 370 -4.92 5.53 24.48
N HIS A 371 -4.63 4.49 25.26
CA HIS A 371 -3.70 3.42 24.89
C HIS A 371 -4.40 2.15 24.43
N LEU A 372 -5.63 1.92 24.87
CA LEU A 372 -6.41 0.76 24.45
C LEU A 372 -7.89 1.11 24.40
N THR A 373 -8.57 0.64 23.36
CA THR A 373 -10.03 0.68 23.21
C THR A 373 -10.54 -0.70 22.94
N GLN A 374 -11.54 -1.16 23.68
CA GLN A 374 -12.12 -2.48 23.46
C GLN A 374 -13.64 -2.49 23.65
N LYS A 375 -14.34 -3.20 22.76
CA LYS A 375 -15.76 -3.51 22.90
C LYS A 375 -15.98 -4.57 23.98
N ILE A 376 -16.87 -4.30 24.91
CA ILE A 376 -17.28 -5.17 26.01
C ILE A 376 -18.74 -5.55 25.79
N LEU A 377 -19.08 -6.82 25.97
CA LEU A 377 -20.44 -7.32 25.83
C LEU A 377 -20.97 -7.76 27.18
N ARG A 378 -22.17 -7.30 27.55
CA ARG A 378 -22.89 -7.79 28.72
C ARG A 378 -24.29 -8.27 28.29
N PHE A 379 -24.51 -9.53 28.49
CA PHE A 379 -25.77 -10.22 28.16
C PHE A 379 -26.77 -10.20 29.32
#